data_5f0f6d76a278a46fcb9d408a9d1592a8
#
_entry.id   5f0f6d76a278a46fcb9d408a9d1592a8
#
_cell.length_a   1.000
_cell.length_b   1.000
_cell.length_c   1.000
_cell.angle_alpha   90.00
_cell.angle_beta   90.00
_cell.angle_gamma   90.00
#
_symmetry.space_group_name_H-M   'P 1'
#
loop_
_entity.id
_entity.type
_entity.pdbx_description
1 polymer ?
#
loop_
_entity_poly.entity_id
_entity_poly.type
_entity_poly.pdbx_seq_one_letter_code
_entity_poly.pdbx_strand_id
1 'polypeptide(L)'
;SGNDAAYALATYTGRKILGNDSASVDEALQAFLDAEKDLGTELNLENSNFLTPDGDQADGQYSCARDMVRIARECLKNDTIKKLCGAKSYRGLFDNLDLTYKNTNELIQPSGEYYYEGAIGMKTGSFNDVKCLVAAAEIAGKTYIAVLMQDGDPGRYKDAKILFDYVAGDSGDTGEDTPAEE
;
A
#
# COMPACT_ATOMS: atom_id res chain seq x y z
N SER A 1 -2.76 7.50 5.66
CA SER A 1 -3.05 7.94 4.28
C SER A 1 -3.21 9.48 4.18
N GLY A 2 -2.28 10.23 4.79
CA GLY A 2 -2.28 11.70 4.73
C GLY A 2 -1.58 12.18 3.46
N ASN A 3 -2.32 12.74 2.49
CA ASN A 3 -1.76 13.24 1.25
C ASN A 3 -0.80 14.42 1.52
N ASP A 4 -1.17 15.29 2.45
CA ASP A 4 -0.33 16.41 2.91
C ASP A 4 1.01 15.94 3.52
N ALA A 5 1.00 14.85 4.26
CA ALA A 5 2.21 14.25 4.81
C ALA A 5 3.11 13.65 3.70
N ALA A 6 2.53 13.04 2.67
CA ALA A 6 3.27 12.54 1.50
C ALA A 6 3.97 13.68 0.76
N TYR A 7 3.26 14.77 0.49
CA TYR A 7 3.85 15.97 -0.13
C TYR A 7 4.93 16.61 0.73
N ALA A 8 4.74 16.68 2.05
CA ALA A 8 5.76 17.21 2.96
C ALA A 8 7.03 16.35 2.94
N LEU A 9 6.90 15.02 2.99
CA LEU A 9 8.02 14.09 2.90
C LEU A 9 8.72 14.15 1.55
N ALA A 10 7.96 14.21 0.46
CA ALA A 10 8.51 14.33 -0.89
C ALA A 10 9.30 15.64 -1.06
N THR A 11 8.74 16.78 -0.60
CA THR A 11 9.42 18.07 -0.62
C THR A 11 10.71 18.04 0.20
N TYR A 12 10.66 17.49 1.41
CA TYR A 12 11.86 17.35 2.26
C TYR A 12 12.93 16.49 1.56
N THR A 13 12.53 15.32 1.05
CA THR A 13 13.44 14.39 0.37
C THR A 13 14.04 15.01 -0.88
N GLY A 14 13.23 15.68 -1.70
CA GLY A 14 13.70 16.34 -2.91
C GLY A 14 14.73 17.46 -2.62
N ARG A 15 14.52 18.24 -1.56
CA ARG A 15 15.52 19.22 -1.10
C ARG A 15 16.84 18.56 -0.71
N LYS A 16 16.78 17.40 -0.06
CA LYS A 16 18.00 16.63 0.29
C LYS A 16 18.70 16.06 -0.95
N ILE A 17 17.95 15.59 -1.94
CA ILE A 17 18.48 15.15 -3.24
C ILE A 17 19.20 16.30 -3.94
N LEU A 18 18.61 17.49 -3.96
CA LEU A 18 19.19 18.69 -4.57
C LEU A 18 20.38 19.28 -3.77
N GLY A 19 20.58 18.86 -2.51
CA GLY A 19 21.53 19.48 -1.61
C GLY A 19 21.22 20.96 -1.31
N ASN A 20 19.95 21.35 -1.46
CA ASN A 20 19.48 22.73 -1.30
C ASN A 20 18.21 22.81 -0.45
N ASP A 21 18.36 23.12 0.82
CA ASP A 21 17.23 23.23 1.75
C ASP A 21 16.30 24.40 1.45
N SER A 22 16.72 25.35 0.59
CA SER A 22 15.96 26.52 0.16
C SER A 22 15.31 26.37 -1.22
N ALA A 23 15.44 25.20 -1.86
CA ALA A 23 14.78 24.93 -3.13
C ALA A 23 13.26 25.10 -2.98
N SER A 24 12.62 25.60 -4.04
CA SER A 24 11.16 25.74 -4.09
C SER A 24 10.48 24.36 -3.91
N VAL A 25 9.19 24.40 -3.60
CA VAL A 25 8.40 23.15 -3.49
C VAL A 25 8.40 22.42 -4.83
N ASP A 26 8.20 23.13 -5.93
CA ASP A 26 8.14 22.52 -7.27
C ASP A 26 9.45 21.85 -7.68
N GLU A 27 10.60 22.53 -7.47
CA GLU A 27 11.92 21.96 -7.73
C GLU A 27 12.16 20.70 -6.89
N ALA A 28 11.79 20.75 -5.61
CA ALA A 28 11.96 19.61 -4.69
C ALA A 28 11.04 18.43 -5.08
N LEU A 29 9.78 18.68 -5.42
CA LEU A 29 8.86 17.64 -5.88
C LEU A 29 9.33 17.01 -7.18
N GLN A 30 9.82 17.80 -8.13
CA GLN A 30 10.38 17.25 -9.38
C GLN A 30 11.58 16.34 -9.10
N ALA A 31 12.51 16.78 -8.26
CA ALA A 31 13.67 15.95 -7.89
C ALA A 31 13.27 14.65 -7.17
N PHE A 32 12.21 14.69 -6.34
CA PHE A 32 11.66 13.50 -5.70
C PHE A 32 11.06 12.54 -6.74
N LEU A 33 10.22 13.03 -7.66
CA LEU A 33 9.57 12.21 -8.69
C LEU A 33 10.59 11.62 -9.69
N ASP A 34 11.63 12.36 -10.02
CA ASP A 34 12.73 11.85 -10.84
C ASP A 34 13.45 10.67 -10.14
N ALA A 35 13.74 10.82 -8.84
CA ALA A 35 14.34 9.75 -8.05
C ALA A 35 13.39 8.54 -7.87
N GLU A 36 12.08 8.77 -7.75
CA GLU A 36 11.07 7.70 -7.71
C GLU A 36 11.04 6.92 -9.02
N LYS A 37 11.15 7.62 -10.16
CA LYS A 37 11.23 7.00 -11.49
C LYS A 37 12.51 6.17 -11.65
N ASP A 38 13.65 6.66 -11.17
CA ASP A 38 14.92 5.93 -11.20
C ASP A 38 14.81 4.65 -10.35
N LEU A 39 14.25 4.74 -9.14
CA LEU A 39 13.95 3.58 -8.30
C LEU A 39 12.99 2.61 -9.00
N GLY A 40 11.97 3.12 -9.69
CA GLY A 40 11.07 2.31 -10.51
C GLY A 40 11.80 1.50 -11.57
N THR A 41 12.81 2.10 -12.20
CA THR A 41 13.66 1.43 -13.17
C THR A 41 14.51 0.33 -12.51
N GLU A 42 15.10 0.60 -11.35
CA GLU A 42 15.86 -0.39 -10.57
C GLU A 42 15.02 -1.57 -10.14
N LEU A 43 13.75 -1.33 -9.80
CA LEU A 43 12.78 -2.35 -9.42
C LEU A 43 12.16 -3.07 -10.63
N ASN A 44 12.50 -2.69 -11.86
CA ASN A 44 11.95 -3.19 -13.12
C ASN A 44 10.42 -3.01 -13.20
N LEU A 45 9.92 -1.83 -12.84
CA LEU A 45 8.51 -1.50 -12.99
C LEU A 45 8.21 -1.18 -14.46
N GLU A 46 7.62 -2.15 -15.18
CA GLU A 46 7.41 -2.05 -16.63
C GLU A 46 6.08 -1.38 -17.00
N ASN A 47 5.12 -1.38 -16.06
CA ASN A 47 3.75 -0.94 -16.29
C ASN A 47 3.28 0.01 -15.18
N SER A 48 4.11 0.96 -14.84
CA SER A 48 3.81 1.97 -13.81
C SER A 48 4.35 3.34 -14.22
N ASN A 49 3.60 4.36 -13.91
CA ASN A 49 4.00 5.75 -14.06
C ASN A 49 3.43 6.55 -12.88
N PHE A 50 4.30 7.04 -12.03
CA PHE A 50 3.94 7.80 -10.84
C PHE A 50 4.17 9.29 -11.10
N LEU A 51 3.16 10.11 -10.85
CA LEU A 51 3.15 11.55 -11.14
C LEU A 51 2.86 12.40 -9.90
N THR A 52 2.44 11.74 -8.81
CA THR A 52 2.15 12.42 -7.54
C THR A 52 2.73 11.62 -6.37
N PRO A 53 3.25 12.28 -5.32
CA PRO A 53 3.89 11.59 -4.20
C PRO A 53 2.90 10.85 -3.28
N ASP A 54 1.62 11.14 -3.38
CA ASP A 54 0.55 10.54 -2.57
C ASP A 54 -0.20 9.41 -3.30
N GLY A 55 0.02 9.26 -4.61
CA GLY A 55 -0.69 8.30 -5.45
C GLY A 55 -2.13 8.70 -5.76
N ASP A 56 -2.52 9.95 -5.54
CA ASP A 56 -3.85 10.44 -5.93
C ASP A 56 -3.96 10.55 -7.45
N GLN A 57 -5.18 10.70 -7.94
CA GLN A 57 -5.45 10.67 -9.38
C GLN A 57 -4.74 11.80 -10.12
N ALA A 58 -4.00 11.42 -11.17
CA ALA A 58 -3.42 12.34 -12.14
C ALA A 58 -3.50 11.73 -13.55
N ASP A 59 -3.71 12.59 -14.57
CA ASP A 59 -3.75 12.12 -15.94
C ASP A 59 -2.43 11.48 -16.36
N GLY A 60 -2.49 10.22 -16.77
CA GLY A 60 -1.32 9.43 -17.12
C GLY A 60 -0.64 8.70 -15.96
N GLN A 61 -1.16 8.79 -14.73
CA GLN A 61 -0.72 7.97 -13.60
C GLN A 61 -1.37 6.59 -13.63
N TYR A 62 -0.57 5.54 -13.58
CA TYR A 62 -1.05 4.17 -13.56
C TYR A 62 -0.04 3.21 -12.93
N SER A 63 -0.51 2.05 -12.56
CA SER A 63 0.31 0.91 -12.14
C SER A 63 -0.42 -0.40 -12.42
N CYS A 64 0.24 -1.53 -12.16
CA CYS A 64 -0.33 -2.87 -12.26
C CYS A 64 0.00 -3.70 -11.01
N ALA A 65 -0.77 -4.78 -10.81
CA ALA A 65 -0.59 -5.64 -9.65
C ALA A 65 0.84 -6.21 -9.53
N ARG A 66 1.46 -6.59 -10.65
CA ARG A 66 2.82 -7.12 -10.70
C ARG A 66 3.85 -6.11 -10.17
N ASP A 67 3.76 -4.87 -10.62
CA ASP A 67 4.68 -3.81 -10.21
C ASP A 67 4.45 -3.43 -8.75
N MET A 68 3.19 -3.38 -8.30
CA MET A 68 2.87 -3.15 -6.89
C MET A 68 3.42 -4.26 -5.98
N VAL A 69 3.47 -5.52 -6.43
CA VAL A 69 4.14 -6.60 -5.68
C VAL A 69 5.65 -6.33 -5.57
N ARG A 70 6.30 -5.84 -6.63
CA ARG A 70 7.74 -5.50 -6.61
C ARG A 70 8.03 -4.40 -5.59
N ILE A 71 7.22 -3.34 -5.61
CA ILE A 71 7.30 -2.24 -4.62
C ILE A 71 7.08 -2.77 -3.20
N ALA A 72 6.03 -3.56 -2.98
CA ALA A 72 5.71 -4.11 -1.67
C ALA A 72 6.84 -5.00 -1.12
N ARG A 73 7.47 -5.82 -1.97
CA ARG A 73 8.63 -6.64 -1.59
C ARG A 73 9.81 -5.78 -1.15
N GLU A 74 10.05 -4.65 -1.83
CA GLU A 74 11.11 -3.72 -1.44
C GLU A 74 10.80 -3.04 -0.11
N CYS A 75 9.57 -2.54 0.06
CA CYS A 75 9.10 -1.95 1.31
C CYS A 75 9.26 -2.89 2.51
N LEU A 76 8.98 -4.18 2.34
CA LEU A 76 9.07 -5.19 3.40
C LEU A 76 10.51 -5.51 3.85
N LYS A 77 11.53 -5.13 3.09
CA LYS A 77 12.95 -5.22 3.50
C LYS A 77 13.33 -4.13 4.50
N ASN A 78 12.54 -3.05 4.58
CA ASN A 78 12.80 -1.94 5.49
C ASN A 78 11.97 -2.09 6.77
N ASP A 79 12.64 -2.33 7.90
CA ASP A 79 11.99 -2.57 9.19
C ASP A 79 11.13 -1.39 9.65
N THR A 80 11.53 -0.15 9.33
CA THR A 80 10.75 1.05 9.67
C THR A 80 9.44 1.08 8.89
N ILE A 81 9.50 0.83 7.57
CA ILE A 81 8.30 0.77 6.73
C ILE A 81 7.40 -0.38 7.17
N LYS A 82 7.96 -1.57 7.38
CA LYS A 82 7.22 -2.76 7.88
C LYS A 82 6.50 -2.43 9.19
N LYS A 83 7.20 -1.81 10.15
CA LYS A 83 6.62 -1.39 11.43
C LYS A 83 5.49 -0.37 11.28
N LEU A 84 5.67 0.64 10.42
CA LEU A 84 4.65 1.67 10.19
C LEU A 84 3.41 1.09 9.51
N CYS A 85 3.59 0.26 8.49
CA CYS A 85 2.49 -0.39 7.77
C CYS A 85 1.69 -1.37 8.65
N GLY A 86 2.36 -2.03 9.61
CA GLY A 86 1.73 -2.98 10.55
C GLY A 86 1.17 -2.33 11.81
N ALA A 87 1.40 -1.04 12.04
CA ALA A 87 0.88 -0.34 13.21
C ALA A 87 -0.65 -0.18 13.12
N LYS A 88 -1.38 -0.67 14.11
CA LYS A 88 -2.86 -0.58 14.18
C LYS A 88 -3.35 0.85 14.37
N SER A 89 -2.60 1.61 15.14
CA SER A 89 -2.81 3.04 15.37
C SER A 89 -1.51 3.68 15.81
N TYR A 90 -1.45 5.00 15.67
CA TYR A 90 -0.34 5.81 16.17
C TYR A 90 -0.89 7.05 16.86
N ARG A 91 -0.43 7.33 18.08
CA ARG A 91 -0.73 8.56 18.80
C ARG A 91 0.44 9.52 18.67
N GLY A 92 0.21 10.63 17.99
CA GLY A 92 1.17 11.73 17.84
C GLY A 92 0.84 12.85 18.80
N LEU A 93 1.85 13.31 19.53
CA LEU A 93 1.78 14.51 20.38
C LEU A 93 2.56 15.61 19.65
N PHE A 94 1.85 16.66 19.22
CA PHE A 94 2.41 17.80 18.51
C PHE A 94 2.05 19.06 19.27
N ASP A 95 3.02 19.71 19.88
CA ASP A 95 2.84 20.95 20.67
C ASP A 95 1.50 21.03 21.44
N ASN A 96 0.44 21.46 20.79
CA ASN A 96 -0.91 21.63 21.36
C ASN A 96 -1.93 20.60 20.81
N LEU A 97 -1.51 19.60 20.04
CA LEU A 97 -2.38 18.62 19.43
C LEU A 97 -2.03 17.19 19.88
N ASP A 98 -3.04 16.49 20.37
CA ASP A 98 -2.99 15.08 20.70
C ASP A 98 -3.86 14.34 19.67
N LEU A 99 -3.23 13.73 18.68
CA LEU A 99 -3.92 13.09 17.56
C LEU A 99 -3.66 11.60 17.57
N THR A 100 -4.73 10.83 17.38
CA THR A 100 -4.64 9.38 17.17
C THR A 100 -5.02 9.03 15.74
N TYR A 101 -4.06 8.51 15.00
CA TYR A 101 -4.26 7.98 13.65
C TYR A 101 -4.57 6.49 13.73
N LYS A 102 -5.66 6.06 13.10
CA LYS A 102 -6.01 4.64 12.96
C LYS A 102 -5.58 4.16 11.58
N ASN A 103 -4.95 2.97 11.51
CA ASN A 103 -4.63 2.37 10.23
C ASN A 103 -5.91 1.98 9.48
N THR A 104 -5.96 2.33 8.21
CA THR A 104 -7.10 2.06 7.33
C THR A 104 -7.18 0.62 6.84
N ASN A 105 -6.12 -0.18 7.04
CA ASN A 105 -6.12 -1.59 6.66
C ASN A 105 -6.84 -2.42 7.73
N GLU A 106 -8.04 -2.91 7.41
CA GLU A 106 -8.87 -3.66 8.34
C GLU A 106 -8.37 -5.08 8.60
N LEU A 107 -7.52 -5.63 7.72
CA LEU A 107 -6.93 -6.96 7.95
C LEU A 107 -6.08 -7.03 9.22
N ILE A 108 -5.53 -5.90 9.69
CA ILE A 108 -4.70 -5.84 10.90
C ILE A 108 -5.45 -5.37 12.15
N GLN A 109 -6.78 -5.14 12.09
CA GLN A 109 -7.59 -4.67 13.21
C GLN A 109 -8.24 -5.86 13.95
N PRO A 110 -7.77 -6.28 15.13
CA PRO A 110 -8.17 -7.55 15.75
C PRO A 110 -9.66 -7.68 16.10
N SER A 111 -10.34 -6.55 16.28
CA SER A 111 -11.79 -6.50 16.56
C SER A 111 -12.63 -6.24 15.31
N GLY A 112 -11.99 -6.14 14.13
CA GLY A 112 -12.67 -5.86 12.86
C GLY A 112 -13.17 -7.15 12.19
N GLU A 113 -14.23 -7.02 11.40
CA GLU A 113 -14.83 -8.12 10.63
C GLU A 113 -13.83 -8.77 9.67
N TYR A 114 -12.90 -7.98 9.14
CA TYR A 114 -11.94 -8.44 8.12
C TYR A 114 -10.57 -8.81 8.69
N TYR A 115 -10.46 -8.88 10.02
CA TYR A 115 -9.20 -9.29 10.64
C TYR A 115 -8.70 -10.63 10.06
N TYR A 116 -7.42 -10.67 9.74
CA TYR A 116 -6.72 -11.88 9.30
C TYR A 116 -5.52 -12.14 10.21
N GLU A 117 -5.49 -13.29 10.85
CA GLU A 117 -4.35 -13.69 11.67
C GLU A 117 -3.11 -13.87 10.78
N GLY A 118 -2.01 -13.26 11.18
CA GLY A 118 -0.79 -13.25 10.36
C GLY A 118 -0.70 -12.06 9.40
N ALA A 119 -1.73 -11.24 9.21
CA ALA A 119 -1.62 -10.02 8.41
C ALA A 119 -0.61 -9.05 9.04
N ILE A 120 0.34 -8.58 8.25
CA ILE A 120 1.42 -7.67 8.67
C ILE A 120 1.26 -6.25 8.12
N GLY A 121 0.17 -5.97 7.43
CA GLY A 121 -0.20 -4.63 7.02
C GLY A 121 -0.13 -4.38 5.52
N MET A 122 0.52 -3.33 5.14
CA MET A 122 0.71 -2.63 3.87
C MET A 122 -0.31 -1.50 3.65
N LYS A 123 -0.74 -1.22 2.42
CA LYS A 123 -1.38 0.06 2.07
C LYS A 123 -2.73 -0.12 1.39
N THR A 124 -3.71 0.63 1.85
CA THR A 124 -5.01 0.80 1.18
C THR A 124 -4.98 1.98 0.20
N GLY A 125 -5.74 1.89 -0.87
CA GLY A 125 -6.07 3.00 -1.75
C GLY A 125 -7.59 3.15 -1.89
N SER A 126 -8.07 4.39 -1.99
CA SER A 126 -9.49 4.66 -2.20
C SER A 126 -9.66 5.95 -3.00
N PHE A 127 -10.36 5.85 -4.11
CA PHE A 127 -10.75 6.99 -4.92
C PHE A 127 -12.17 6.75 -5.43
N ASN A 128 -13.13 7.59 -5.04
CA ASN A 128 -14.55 7.37 -5.27
C ASN A 128 -14.96 5.94 -4.85
N ASP A 129 -15.60 5.19 -5.74
CA ASP A 129 -16.03 3.81 -5.51
C ASP A 129 -14.92 2.78 -5.75
N VAL A 130 -13.78 3.21 -6.31
CA VAL A 130 -12.63 2.33 -6.57
C VAL A 130 -11.84 2.12 -5.28
N LYS A 131 -11.59 0.87 -4.94
CA LYS A 131 -10.81 0.46 -3.77
C LYS A 131 -9.65 -0.42 -4.20
N CYS A 132 -8.49 -0.12 -3.64
CA CYS A 132 -7.29 -0.91 -3.86
C CYS A 132 -6.69 -1.34 -2.52
N LEU A 133 -5.96 -2.43 -2.52
CA LEU A 133 -5.25 -2.92 -1.36
C LEU A 133 -3.97 -3.63 -1.80
N VAL A 134 -2.87 -3.25 -1.20
CA VAL A 134 -1.70 -4.10 -1.09
C VAL A 134 -1.70 -4.63 0.33
N ALA A 135 -1.78 -5.94 0.48
CA ALA A 135 -1.75 -6.63 1.77
C ALA A 135 -0.58 -7.59 1.83
N ALA A 136 -0.05 -7.81 3.03
CA ALA A 136 0.94 -8.85 3.28
C ALA A 136 0.57 -9.65 4.53
N ALA A 137 0.86 -10.96 4.51
CA ALA A 137 0.64 -11.86 5.64
C ALA A 137 1.81 -12.84 5.79
N GLU A 138 2.09 -13.22 7.03
CA GLU A 138 3.01 -14.31 7.36
C GLU A 138 2.21 -15.60 7.59
N ILE A 139 2.40 -16.58 6.72
CA ILE A 139 1.69 -17.86 6.72
C ILE A 139 2.71 -18.98 6.68
N ALA A 140 2.70 -19.87 7.66
CA ALA A 140 3.64 -21.00 7.78
C ALA A 140 5.13 -20.56 7.61
N GLY A 141 5.50 -19.43 8.19
CA GLY A 141 6.87 -18.89 8.16
C GLY A 141 7.30 -18.27 6.83
N LYS A 142 6.36 -18.04 5.92
CA LYS A 142 6.60 -17.36 4.63
C LYS A 142 5.76 -16.11 4.55
N THR A 143 6.29 -15.07 3.90
CA THR A 143 5.55 -13.84 3.63
C THR A 143 4.88 -13.91 2.26
N TYR A 144 3.58 -13.69 2.24
CA TYR A 144 2.77 -13.59 1.02
C TYR A 144 2.28 -12.17 0.85
N ILE A 145 2.16 -11.74 -0.41
CA ILE A 145 1.67 -10.41 -0.78
C ILE A 145 0.49 -10.59 -1.71
N ALA A 146 -0.64 -9.97 -1.39
CA ALA A 146 -1.82 -9.87 -2.23
C ALA A 146 -2.00 -8.42 -2.70
N VAL A 147 -2.31 -8.24 -3.97
CA VAL A 147 -2.58 -6.93 -4.57
C VAL A 147 -3.95 -6.97 -5.24
N LEU A 148 -4.88 -6.20 -4.71
CA LEU A 148 -6.24 -6.04 -5.19
C LEU A 148 -6.36 -4.64 -5.79
N MET A 149 -6.73 -4.56 -7.05
CA MET A 149 -6.85 -3.28 -7.77
C MET A 149 -8.25 -3.15 -8.36
N GLN A 150 -8.83 -1.96 -8.26
CA GLN A 150 -10.15 -1.63 -8.79
C GLN A 150 -11.27 -2.54 -8.25
N ASP A 151 -11.15 -2.90 -7.00
CA ASP A 151 -12.13 -3.70 -6.30
C ASP A 151 -13.21 -2.84 -5.63
N GLY A 152 -14.23 -3.47 -5.08
CA GLY A 152 -15.25 -2.83 -4.25
C GLY A 152 -14.87 -2.74 -2.78
N ASP A 153 -15.72 -2.10 -1.99
CA ASP A 153 -15.63 -2.11 -0.53
C ASP A 153 -16.85 -2.87 0.03
N PRO A 154 -16.70 -3.97 0.76
CA PRO A 154 -15.47 -4.49 1.36
C PRO A 154 -14.74 -5.57 0.55
N GLY A 155 -15.01 -5.72 -0.74
CA GLY A 155 -14.46 -6.77 -1.62
C GLY A 155 -12.97 -6.98 -1.41
N ARG A 156 -12.16 -5.91 -1.48
CA ARG A 156 -10.69 -5.97 -1.33
C ARG A 156 -10.20 -6.74 -0.08
N TYR A 157 -10.95 -6.69 1.03
CA TYR A 157 -10.57 -7.43 2.24
C TYR A 157 -10.98 -8.88 2.17
N LYS A 158 -12.18 -9.16 1.62
CA LYS A 158 -12.69 -10.53 1.42
C LYS A 158 -11.78 -11.29 0.46
N ASP A 159 -11.45 -10.69 -0.66
CA ASP A 159 -10.60 -11.30 -1.69
C ASP A 159 -9.16 -11.51 -1.19
N ALA A 160 -8.61 -10.56 -0.43
CA ALA A 160 -7.32 -10.75 0.21
C ALA A 160 -7.31 -11.95 1.17
N LYS A 161 -8.37 -12.12 1.98
CA LYS A 161 -8.51 -13.28 2.87
C LYS A 161 -8.59 -14.59 2.08
N ILE A 162 -9.42 -14.65 1.02
CA ILE A 162 -9.53 -15.82 0.15
C ILE A 162 -8.17 -16.20 -0.44
N LEU A 163 -7.38 -15.22 -0.92
CA LEU A 163 -6.05 -15.48 -1.44
C LEU A 163 -5.09 -16.00 -0.37
N PHE A 164 -5.14 -15.47 0.84
CA PHE A 164 -4.30 -15.94 1.94
C PHE A 164 -4.72 -17.33 2.44
N ASP A 165 -6.02 -17.61 2.54
CA ASP A 165 -6.55 -18.93 2.91
C ASP A 165 -6.16 -19.97 1.85
N TYR A 166 -6.24 -19.63 0.58
CA TYR A 166 -5.77 -20.50 -0.49
C TYR A 166 -4.29 -20.92 -0.34
N VAL A 167 -3.40 -19.98 -0.02
CA VAL A 167 -1.98 -20.30 0.17
C VAL A 167 -1.70 -20.96 1.53
N ALA A 168 -2.57 -20.80 2.51
CA ALA A 168 -2.53 -21.51 3.77
C ALA A 168 -2.92 -23.00 3.62
N GLY A 169 -3.49 -23.39 2.49
CA GLY A 169 -4.05 -24.71 2.27
C GLY A 169 -5.44 -24.90 2.88
N ASP A 170 -6.03 -23.81 3.34
CA ASP A 170 -7.42 -23.76 3.82
C ASP A 170 -8.32 -23.36 2.64
N SER A 171 -8.37 -24.22 1.63
CA SER A 171 -9.35 -24.09 0.57
C SER A 171 -10.72 -24.45 1.16
N GLY A 172 -11.33 -23.48 1.85
CA GLY A 172 -12.71 -23.57 2.24
C GLY A 172 -13.52 -23.99 1.03
N ASP A 173 -14.27 -25.07 1.16
CA ASP A 173 -15.19 -25.59 0.17
C ASP A 173 -16.11 -24.44 -0.32
N THR A 174 -15.70 -23.73 -1.37
CA THR A 174 -16.58 -22.84 -2.12
C THR A 174 -17.44 -23.76 -2.99
N GLY A 175 -18.39 -24.42 -2.32
CA GLY A 175 -19.40 -25.20 -3.01
C GLY A 175 -20.22 -24.31 -3.94
N GLU A 176 -19.78 -24.23 -5.19
CA GLU A 176 -20.54 -23.89 -6.39
C GLU A 176 -19.63 -24.00 -7.62
N ASP A 177 -19.23 -25.22 -7.96
CA ASP A 177 -18.94 -25.57 -9.34
C ASP A 177 -19.88 -26.69 -9.73
N THR A 178 -21.11 -26.32 -10.10
CA THR A 178 -21.94 -27.18 -10.91
C THR A 178 -21.52 -26.95 -12.35
N PRO A 179 -20.93 -27.94 -13.05
CA PRO A 179 -20.71 -27.80 -14.48
C PRO A 179 -22.08 -27.74 -15.15
N ALA A 180 -22.33 -26.70 -15.94
CA ALA A 180 -23.44 -26.71 -16.87
C ALA A 180 -23.23 -27.86 -17.83
N GLU A 181 -24.09 -28.86 -17.74
CA GLU A 181 -24.24 -29.90 -18.74
C GLU A 181 -24.87 -29.30 -20.01
N GLU A 182 -24.26 -29.67 -21.16
CA GLU A 182 -24.66 -29.55 -22.57
C GLU A 182 -24.48 -28.20 -23.26
#